data_def1f82285778745c529ea0243fe995c
#
_entry.id   def1f82285778745c529ea0243fe995c
#
_cell.length_a   1.000
_cell.length_b   1.000
_cell.length_c   1.000
_cell.angle_alpha   90.00
_cell.angle_beta   90.00
_cell.angle_gamma   90.00
#
_symmetry.space_group_name_H-M   'P 1'
#
loop_
_entity.id
_entity.type
_entity.pdbx_description
1 polymer ?
#
loop_
_entity_poly.entity_id
_entity_poly.type
_entity_poly.pdbx_seq_one_letter_code
_entity_poly.pdbx_strand_id
1 'polypeptide(L)'
;SETLKPSKRKELEIVDLLKKYKKNNKLNAEFLGRGGAWLDTGSIEDFYKTSDFVSNLENRQGFKIACLEEIAYNYKWINKDNIKNSIKFYGNCNYSNYLKTFLNRT
;
A
#
# COMPACT_ATOMS: atom_id res chain seq x y z
N SER A 1 21.04 3.95 7.44
CA SER A 1 21.48 4.38 6.08
C SER A 1 22.86 5.07 6.10
N GLU A 2 23.24 5.74 7.17
CA GLU A 2 24.49 6.50 7.29
C GLU A 2 25.78 5.66 7.06
N THR A 3 25.69 4.34 7.21
CA THR A 3 26.84 3.43 7.06
C THR A 3 26.83 2.66 5.73
N LEU A 4 25.86 2.90 4.84
CA LEU A 4 25.80 2.28 3.51
C LEU A 4 26.59 3.10 2.50
N LYS A 5 27.30 2.40 1.59
CA LYS A 5 27.93 3.01 0.45
C LYS A 5 27.06 2.82 -0.80
N PRO A 6 27.00 3.80 -1.69
CA PRO A 6 26.32 3.65 -2.97
C PRO A 6 26.85 2.48 -3.80
N SER A 7 25.96 1.77 -4.50
CA SER A 7 26.30 0.72 -5.45
C SER A 7 26.95 1.28 -6.71
N LYS A 8 27.33 0.41 -7.66
CA LYS A 8 27.81 0.82 -8.99
C LYS A 8 26.80 1.71 -9.74
N ARG A 9 25.49 1.61 -9.41
CA ARG A 9 24.41 2.46 -9.94
C ARG A 9 24.27 3.79 -9.20
N LYS A 10 25.15 4.09 -8.24
CA LYS A 10 25.11 5.26 -7.34
C LYS A 10 23.86 5.31 -6.45
N GLU A 11 23.24 4.17 -6.18
CA GLU A 11 22.05 4.03 -5.34
C GLU A 11 22.37 3.27 -4.04
N LEU A 12 21.61 3.54 -2.99
CA LEU A 12 21.67 2.79 -1.75
C LEU A 12 20.79 1.54 -1.89
N GLU A 13 21.42 0.38 -1.99
CA GLU A 13 20.71 -0.88 -2.20
C GLU A 13 20.07 -1.40 -0.89
N ILE A 14 18.79 -1.71 -0.95
CA ILE A 14 18.07 -2.31 0.19
C ILE A 14 18.69 -3.64 0.63
N VAL A 15 19.21 -4.42 -0.33
CA VAL A 15 19.85 -5.71 -0.05
C VAL A 15 21.07 -5.55 0.86
N ASP A 16 21.85 -4.49 0.69
CA ASP A 16 23.03 -4.23 1.54
C ASP A 16 22.60 -3.83 2.97
N LEU A 17 21.47 -3.14 3.10
CA LEU A 17 20.87 -2.88 4.40
C LEU A 17 20.43 -4.20 5.08
N LEU A 18 19.71 -5.05 4.35
CA LEU A 18 19.26 -6.35 4.85
C LEU A 18 20.42 -7.24 5.29
N LYS A 19 21.53 -7.26 4.53
CA LYS A 19 22.77 -7.98 4.93
C LYS A 19 23.31 -7.51 6.28
N LYS A 20 23.26 -6.20 6.59
CA LYS A 20 23.69 -5.66 7.87
C LYS A 20 22.77 -6.11 9.02
N TYR A 21 21.44 -6.07 8.80
CA TYR A 21 20.49 -6.59 9.80
C TYR A 21 20.68 -8.09 10.04
N LYS A 22 20.90 -8.87 8.97
CA LYS A 22 21.21 -10.31 9.07
C LYS A 22 22.47 -10.55 9.89
N LYS A 23 23.56 -9.82 9.63
CA LYS A 23 24.84 -9.94 10.37
C LYS A 23 24.67 -9.67 11.87
N ASN A 24 23.73 -8.81 12.25
CA ASN A 24 23.44 -8.45 13.63
C ASN A 24 22.33 -9.31 14.26
N ASN A 25 21.88 -10.38 13.60
CA ASN A 25 20.77 -11.25 14.05
C ASN A 25 19.46 -10.46 14.32
N LYS A 26 19.22 -9.38 13.56
CA LYS A 26 18.03 -8.51 13.66
C LYS A 26 17.14 -8.57 12.44
N LEU A 27 17.34 -9.56 11.56
CA LEU A 27 16.52 -9.77 10.36
C LEU A 27 15.57 -10.93 10.61
N ASN A 28 14.28 -10.66 10.49
CA ASN A 28 13.22 -11.67 10.47
C ASN A 28 12.64 -11.76 9.06
N ALA A 29 12.12 -12.92 8.70
CA ALA A 29 11.44 -13.16 7.44
C ALA A 29 10.04 -13.72 7.71
N GLU A 30 9.06 -13.18 7.00
CA GLU A 30 7.69 -13.69 7.01
C GLU A 30 7.28 -14.07 5.59
N PHE A 31 6.51 -15.14 5.47
CA PHE A 31 6.01 -15.60 4.18
C PHE A 31 4.69 -14.92 3.85
N LEU A 32 4.62 -14.33 2.67
CA LEU A 32 3.33 -13.92 2.10
C LEU A 32 2.51 -15.19 1.82
N GLY A 33 1.28 -15.23 2.30
CA GLY A 33 0.36 -16.31 2.02
C GLY A 33 0.06 -16.44 0.51
N ARG A 34 -0.64 -17.51 0.11
CA ARG A 34 -0.97 -17.77 -1.30
C ARG A 34 -1.79 -16.66 -1.97
N GLY A 35 -2.49 -15.83 -1.20
CA GLY A 35 -3.24 -14.68 -1.70
C GLY A 35 -2.42 -13.39 -1.82
N GLY A 36 -1.16 -13.39 -1.41
CA GLY A 36 -0.27 -12.24 -1.52
C GLY A 36 0.45 -12.21 -2.86
N ALA A 37 0.64 -11.01 -3.42
CA ALA A 37 1.44 -10.78 -4.61
C ALA A 37 2.48 -9.71 -4.32
N TRP A 38 3.72 -9.95 -4.74
CA TRP A 38 4.77 -8.95 -4.75
C TRP A 38 4.89 -8.35 -6.14
N LEU A 39 4.73 -7.05 -6.24
CA LEU A 39 4.84 -6.32 -7.50
C LEU A 39 5.90 -5.23 -7.35
N ASP A 40 6.94 -5.29 -8.18
CA ASP A 40 7.96 -4.26 -8.22
C ASP A 40 7.47 -3.07 -9.07
N THR A 41 7.83 -1.86 -8.68
CA THR A 41 7.51 -0.62 -9.38
C THR A 41 8.76 0.18 -9.73
N GLY A 42 9.90 -0.49 -9.79
CA GLY A 42 11.21 0.11 -10.02
C GLY A 42 11.44 0.65 -11.43
N SER A 43 10.60 0.27 -12.40
CA SER A 43 10.59 0.82 -13.76
C SER A 43 9.23 1.41 -14.12
N ILE A 44 9.19 2.29 -15.12
CA ILE A 44 7.92 2.85 -15.63
C ILE A 44 7.01 1.72 -16.16
N GLU A 45 7.58 0.73 -16.82
CA GLU A 45 6.83 -0.41 -17.35
C GLU A 45 6.22 -1.24 -16.22
N ASP A 46 6.97 -1.53 -15.17
CA ASP A 46 6.48 -2.28 -14.02
C ASP A 46 5.43 -1.49 -13.24
N PHE A 47 5.57 -0.17 -13.16
CA PHE A 47 4.56 0.71 -12.58
C PHE A 47 3.22 0.61 -13.34
N TYR A 48 3.23 0.62 -14.67
CA TYR A 48 2.00 0.45 -15.47
C TYR A 48 1.38 -0.93 -15.28
N LYS A 49 2.18 -1.98 -15.30
CA LYS A 49 1.69 -3.36 -15.04
C LYS A 49 1.06 -3.49 -13.67
N THR A 50 1.69 -2.90 -12.65
CA THR A 50 1.16 -2.90 -11.28
C THR A 50 -0.13 -2.10 -11.18
N SER A 51 -0.20 -0.92 -11.80
CA SER A 51 -1.39 -0.09 -11.83
C SER A 51 -2.57 -0.80 -12.51
N ASP A 52 -2.32 -1.49 -13.61
CA ASP A 52 -3.33 -2.29 -14.31
C ASP A 52 -3.82 -3.47 -13.46
N PHE A 53 -2.90 -4.18 -12.82
CA PHE A 53 -3.22 -5.27 -11.90
C PHE A 53 -4.12 -4.78 -10.75
N VAL A 54 -3.74 -3.68 -10.08
CA VAL A 54 -4.52 -3.09 -8.98
C VAL A 54 -5.90 -2.65 -9.46
N SER A 55 -5.98 -1.94 -10.60
CA SER A 55 -7.24 -1.48 -11.18
C SER A 55 -8.18 -2.63 -11.50
N ASN A 56 -7.67 -3.69 -12.12
CA ASN A 56 -8.46 -4.89 -12.44
C ASN A 56 -8.98 -5.59 -11.18
N LEU A 57 -8.14 -5.71 -10.17
CA LEU A 57 -8.54 -6.34 -8.91
C LEU A 57 -9.61 -5.53 -8.18
N GLU A 58 -9.43 -4.21 -8.05
CA GLU A 58 -10.41 -3.30 -7.44
C GLU A 58 -11.75 -3.33 -8.17
N ASN A 59 -11.74 -3.29 -9.50
CA ASN A 59 -12.95 -3.30 -10.31
C ASN A 59 -13.72 -4.62 -10.20
N ARG A 60 -13.02 -5.74 -10.09
CA ARG A 60 -13.66 -7.07 -9.96
C ARG A 60 -14.25 -7.30 -8.58
N GLN A 61 -13.56 -6.87 -7.54
CA GLN A 61 -13.93 -7.14 -6.15
C GLN A 61 -14.78 -6.03 -5.54
N GLY A 62 -14.78 -4.83 -6.11
CA GLY A 62 -15.48 -3.67 -5.55
C GLY A 62 -14.87 -3.15 -4.26
N PHE A 63 -13.58 -3.40 -4.03
CA PHE A 63 -12.80 -2.89 -2.91
C PHE A 63 -11.69 -1.98 -3.41
N LYS A 64 -11.31 -1.00 -2.58
CA LYS A 64 -10.12 -0.20 -2.81
C LYS A 64 -8.92 -0.81 -2.07
N ILE A 65 -7.82 -0.99 -2.79
CA ILE A 65 -6.55 -1.40 -2.17
C ILE A 65 -5.96 -0.20 -1.44
N ALA A 66 -5.51 -0.42 -0.20
CA ALA A 66 -4.91 0.61 0.66
C ALA A 66 -5.82 1.84 0.89
N CYS A 67 -7.13 1.65 0.99
CA CYS A 67 -8.04 2.71 1.39
C CYS A 67 -7.79 3.09 2.85
N LEU A 68 -7.19 4.26 3.08
CA LEU A 68 -6.74 4.68 4.40
C LEU A 68 -7.88 4.82 5.40
N GLU A 69 -9.01 5.37 4.97
CA GLU A 69 -10.19 5.54 5.81
C GLU A 69 -10.81 4.20 6.21
N GLU A 70 -10.87 3.24 5.30
CA GLU A 70 -11.36 1.90 5.59
C GLU A 70 -10.45 1.17 6.59
N ILE A 71 -9.14 1.24 6.38
CA ILE A 71 -8.15 0.67 7.28
C ILE A 71 -8.29 1.31 8.67
N ALA A 72 -8.29 2.64 8.75
CA ALA A 72 -8.37 3.36 10.01
C ALA A 72 -9.69 3.09 10.75
N TYR A 73 -10.79 2.95 10.02
CA TYR A 73 -12.09 2.59 10.60
C TYR A 73 -12.08 1.16 11.17
N ASN A 74 -11.54 0.20 10.43
CA ASN A 74 -11.45 -1.20 10.88
C ASN A 74 -10.58 -1.36 12.13
N TYR A 75 -9.51 -0.56 12.23
CA TYR A 75 -8.69 -0.48 13.45
C TYR A 75 -9.27 0.42 14.55
N LYS A 76 -10.47 1.00 14.34
CA LYS A 76 -11.14 1.90 15.30
C LYS A 76 -10.36 3.18 15.63
N TRP A 77 -9.49 3.61 14.73
CA TRP A 77 -8.76 4.88 14.86
C TRP A 77 -9.64 6.08 14.50
N ILE A 78 -10.63 5.87 13.63
CA ILE A 78 -11.61 6.88 13.23
C ILE A 78 -13.04 6.30 13.31
N ASN A 79 -14.03 7.19 13.29
CA ASN A 79 -15.44 6.86 13.29
C ASN A 79 -16.13 7.22 11.95
N LYS A 80 -17.43 6.94 11.84
CA LYS A 80 -18.22 7.24 10.62
C LYS A 80 -18.26 8.73 10.28
N ASP A 81 -18.21 9.61 11.25
CA ASP A 81 -18.26 11.06 11.00
C ASP A 81 -16.92 11.57 10.41
N ASN A 82 -15.81 10.97 10.80
CA ASN A 82 -14.53 11.24 10.15
C ASN A 82 -14.57 10.86 8.66
N ILE A 83 -15.14 9.69 8.32
CA ILE A 83 -15.29 9.28 6.92
C ILE A 83 -16.22 10.23 6.14
N LYS A 84 -17.33 10.68 6.73
CA LYS A 84 -18.20 11.70 6.11
C LYS A 84 -17.44 13.01 5.85
N ASN A 85 -16.55 13.41 6.76
CA ASN A 85 -15.70 14.59 6.55
C ASN A 85 -14.69 14.37 5.41
N SER A 86 -14.08 13.18 5.31
CA SER A 86 -13.23 12.82 4.17
C SER A 86 -14.00 12.89 2.85
N ILE A 87 -15.24 12.37 2.80
CA ILE A 87 -16.11 12.46 1.62
C ILE A 87 -16.35 13.92 1.21
N LYS A 88 -16.62 14.80 2.17
CA LYS A 88 -16.79 16.23 1.89
C LYS A 88 -15.49 16.87 1.38
N PHE A 89 -14.36 16.50 1.97
CA PHE A 89 -13.04 17.01 1.59
C PHE A 89 -12.66 16.62 0.15
N TYR A 90 -12.84 15.35 -0.22
CA TYR A 90 -12.53 14.86 -1.57
C TYR A 90 -13.54 15.34 -2.63
N GLY A 91 -14.75 15.73 -2.23
CA GLY A 91 -15.78 16.19 -3.14
C GLY A 91 -16.35 15.08 -4.02
N ASN A 92 -16.76 15.41 -5.26
CA ASN A 92 -17.36 14.44 -6.15
C ASN A 92 -16.31 13.72 -7.00
N CYS A 93 -15.88 12.54 -6.54
CA CYS A 93 -14.92 11.69 -7.24
C CYS A 93 -15.20 10.20 -6.96
N ASN A 94 -14.54 9.32 -7.71
CA ASN A 94 -14.68 7.87 -7.56
C ASN A 94 -14.31 7.38 -6.14
N TYR A 95 -13.33 7.99 -5.51
CA TYR A 95 -12.91 7.65 -4.16
C TYR A 95 -13.99 7.98 -3.13
N SER A 96 -14.59 9.16 -3.21
CA SER A 96 -15.73 9.56 -2.35
C SER A 96 -16.93 8.65 -2.55
N ASN A 97 -17.21 8.23 -3.77
CA ASN A 97 -18.30 7.29 -4.05
C ASN A 97 -18.04 5.93 -3.42
N TYR A 98 -16.79 5.47 -3.45
CA TYR A 98 -16.40 4.26 -2.74
C TYR A 98 -16.61 4.40 -1.23
N LEU A 99 -16.18 5.50 -0.59
CA LEU A 99 -16.37 5.74 0.84
C LEU A 99 -17.86 5.80 1.23
N LYS A 100 -18.72 6.37 0.39
CA LYS A 100 -20.18 6.34 0.59
C LYS A 100 -20.71 4.90 0.59
N THR A 101 -20.27 4.10 -0.38
CA THR A 101 -20.64 2.69 -0.47
C THR A 101 -20.14 1.90 0.75
N PHE A 102 -18.92 2.15 1.18
CA PHE A 102 -18.34 1.56 2.38
C PHE A 102 -19.18 1.89 3.63
N LEU A 103 -19.54 3.16 3.84
CA LEU A 103 -20.38 3.56 4.97
C LEU A 103 -21.75 2.89 4.99
N ASN A 104 -22.34 2.62 3.82
CA ASN A 104 -23.64 1.95 3.73
C ASN A 104 -23.55 0.45 4.05
N ARG A 105 -22.37 -0.16 3.95
CA ARG A 105 -22.14 -1.57 4.30
C ARG A 105 -21.82 -1.78 5.79
N THR A 106 -21.45 -0.74 6.48
CA THR A 106 -21.05 -0.75 7.90
C THR A 106 -22.12 -0.09 8.79
#